data_29824e49b19cad3b28ab0d5388e8bf9b
#
_entry.id   29824e49b19cad3b28ab0d5388e8bf9b
#
_cell.length_a   1.000
_cell.length_b   1.000
_cell.length_c   1.000
_cell.angle_alpha   90.00
_cell.angle_beta   90.00
_cell.angle_gamma   90.00
#
_symmetry.space_group_name_H-M   'P 1'
#
loop_
_entity.id
_entity.type
_entity.pdbx_description
1 polymer ?
#
loop_
_entity_poly.entity_id
_entity_poly.type
_entity_poly.pdbx_seq_one_letter_code
_entity_poly.pdbx_strand_id
1 'polypeptide(L)'
;MTTRIGSTVERLLVRTWNLFHGNTQPPGRKAFLEEMVRLASADRPAVLCLQEVPVWALGELDDWGGMPAVGAVAQRPHLGPFPSTAELGRVLTEPNHGLLRSAFTGQANAILLGSGLQVREHRHVILNPFRFRRAQARRLELGTVERLAWSKVRRVCQAVRVQRGDKTIVVGNLHATGLADRRVPDAELLRAAVFVDGMAKPGEPVLLCGDFNVSAHSSRTLAGLTRAEWGFGGSTPTGIDHILVRGLEASPPLRWPVERRLHEGRLLSDHAPVEREVT
;
A
#
# COMPACT_ATOMS: atom_id res chain seq x y z
N MET A 1 14.97 -23.19 -42.29
CA MET A 1 15.28 -23.43 -40.86
C MET A 1 14.98 -22.14 -40.12
N THR A 2 13.75 -21.98 -39.63
CA THR A 2 13.27 -20.72 -39.02
C THR A 2 13.43 -20.85 -37.51
N THR A 3 14.48 -20.23 -36.98
CA THR A 3 14.75 -20.17 -35.54
C THR A 3 13.65 -19.34 -34.89
N ARG A 4 12.69 -19.97 -34.20
CA ARG A 4 11.79 -19.29 -33.27
C ARG A 4 12.66 -18.70 -32.15
N ILE A 5 12.89 -17.39 -32.20
CA ILE A 5 13.37 -16.62 -31.07
C ILE A 5 12.22 -16.66 -30.06
N GLY A 6 12.35 -17.52 -29.06
CA GLY A 6 11.43 -17.53 -27.92
C GLY A 6 11.49 -16.16 -27.25
N SER A 7 10.42 -15.38 -27.33
CA SER A 7 10.28 -14.17 -26.52
C SER A 7 10.32 -14.62 -25.05
N THR A 8 11.42 -14.33 -24.38
CA THR A 8 11.47 -14.46 -22.90
C THR A 8 10.39 -13.56 -22.35
N VAL A 9 9.32 -14.15 -21.82
CA VAL A 9 8.27 -13.40 -21.16
C VAL A 9 8.90 -12.73 -19.95
N GLU A 10 9.00 -11.42 -20.01
CA GLU A 10 9.69 -10.66 -18.99
C GLU A 10 8.86 -10.63 -17.71
N ARG A 11 9.42 -11.14 -16.61
CA ARG A 11 8.80 -11.19 -15.29
C ARG A 11 9.00 -9.86 -14.56
N LEU A 12 7.94 -9.36 -13.98
CA LEU A 12 7.93 -8.16 -13.15
C LEU A 12 7.74 -8.56 -11.70
N LEU A 13 8.72 -8.28 -10.84
CA LEU A 13 8.57 -8.45 -9.40
C LEU A 13 7.75 -7.29 -8.83
N VAL A 14 6.64 -7.61 -8.18
CA VAL A 14 5.74 -6.67 -7.49
C VAL A 14 5.81 -6.94 -6.00
N ARG A 15 5.98 -5.90 -5.20
CA ARG A 15 6.09 -6.00 -3.73
C ARG A 15 5.20 -4.97 -3.05
N THR A 16 4.62 -5.32 -1.91
CA THR A 16 3.92 -4.40 -1.01
C THR A 16 4.40 -4.55 0.42
N TRP A 17 4.52 -3.44 1.15
CA TRP A 17 4.92 -3.43 2.55
C TRP A 17 4.36 -2.24 3.32
N ASN A 18 3.65 -2.50 4.42
CA ASN A 18 3.33 -1.49 5.41
C ASN A 18 4.56 -1.27 6.30
N LEU A 19 5.12 -0.04 6.26
CA LEU A 19 6.38 0.30 6.94
C LEU A 19 6.19 0.61 8.45
N PHE A 20 4.95 0.60 8.93
CA PHE A 20 4.66 0.89 10.34
C PHE A 20 5.32 2.19 10.82
N HIS A 21 5.31 3.24 9.99
CA HIS A 21 6.00 4.52 10.21
C HIS A 21 7.51 4.38 10.49
N GLY A 22 8.16 3.30 10.09
CA GLY A 22 9.57 3.04 10.38
C GLY A 22 9.83 2.42 11.75
N ASN A 23 8.81 1.85 12.41
CA ASN A 23 9.01 1.19 13.71
C ASN A 23 9.45 -0.25 13.57
N THR A 24 10.03 -0.72 14.67
CA THR A 24 10.54 -2.08 14.83
C THR A 24 9.87 -2.81 15.99
N GLN A 25 10.09 -4.12 16.08
CA GLN A 25 9.75 -4.95 17.22
C GLN A 25 11.04 -5.55 17.79
N PRO A 26 11.40 -5.24 19.06
CA PRO A 26 10.76 -4.27 19.96
C PRO A 26 10.86 -2.84 19.43
N PRO A 27 9.99 -1.91 19.88
CA PRO A 27 10.01 -0.52 19.45
C PRO A 27 11.35 0.15 19.67
N GLY A 28 11.83 0.89 18.67
CA GLY A 28 13.03 1.72 18.75
C GLY A 28 12.70 3.21 18.98
N ARG A 29 13.68 4.01 19.39
CA ARG A 29 13.54 5.47 19.41
C ARG A 29 13.67 6.06 18.01
N LYS A 30 14.61 5.54 17.23
CA LYS A 30 14.92 5.91 15.85
C LYS A 30 13.88 5.32 14.89
N ALA A 31 13.58 6.01 13.80
CA ALA A 31 12.88 5.44 12.64
C ALA A 31 13.86 4.66 11.76
N PHE A 32 13.44 3.50 11.29
CA PHE A 32 14.23 2.62 10.41
C PHE A 32 13.69 2.65 8.96
N LEU A 33 13.18 3.81 8.52
CA LEU A 33 12.56 3.95 7.20
C LEU A 33 13.54 3.75 6.04
N GLU A 34 14.73 4.34 6.14
CA GLU A 34 15.77 4.20 5.14
C GLU A 34 16.20 2.75 5.00
N GLU A 35 16.44 2.07 6.11
CA GLU A 35 16.82 0.66 6.14
C GLU A 35 15.72 -0.22 5.54
N MET A 36 14.44 0.06 5.86
CA MET A 36 13.29 -0.66 5.30
C MET A 36 13.17 -0.44 3.79
N VAL A 37 13.27 0.80 3.33
CA VAL A 37 13.15 1.12 1.90
C VAL A 37 14.30 0.51 1.11
N ARG A 38 15.55 0.67 1.59
CA ARG A 38 16.73 0.04 0.98
C ARG A 38 16.60 -1.48 0.90
N LEU A 39 16.14 -2.10 1.98
CA LEU A 39 15.92 -3.55 2.02
C LEU A 39 14.84 -3.97 1.00
N ALA A 40 13.71 -3.24 0.95
CA ALA A 40 12.60 -3.57 0.06
C ALA A 40 12.91 -3.33 -1.42
N SER A 41 13.89 -2.48 -1.75
CA SER A 41 14.29 -2.13 -3.12
C SER A 41 15.58 -2.80 -3.59
N ALA A 42 16.28 -3.55 -2.71
CA ALA A 42 17.63 -4.08 -2.97
C ALA A 42 17.73 -4.93 -4.25
N ASP A 43 16.72 -5.74 -4.52
CA ASP A 43 16.60 -6.60 -5.69
C ASP A 43 15.83 -5.94 -6.86
N ARG A 44 15.65 -4.62 -6.82
CA ARG A 44 15.08 -3.79 -7.88
C ARG A 44 13.70 -4.29 -8.37
N PRO A 45 12.68 -4.41 -7.50
CA PRO A 45 11.35 -4.79 -7.94
C PRO A 45 10.83 -3.82 -8.99
N ALA A 46 10.02 -4.31 -9.94
CA ALA A 46 9.39 -3.45 -10.94
C ALA A 46 8.38 -2.47 -10.29
N VAL A 47 7.70 -2.92 -9.24
CA VAL A 47 6.74 -2.11 -8.47
C VAL A 47 6.91 -2.40 -6.98
N LEU A 48 7.10 -1.35 -6.18
CA LEU A 48 7.12 -1.42 -4.73
C LEU A 48 6.05 -0.48 -4.15
N CYS A 49 5.03 -1.06 -3.51
CA CYS A 49 3.93 -0.34 -2.87
C CYS A 49 4.18 -0.23 -1.37
N LEU A 50 4.28 0.99 -0.84
CA LEU A 50 4.55 1.26 0.57
C LEU A 50 3.34 1.92 1.24
N GLN A 51 3.04 1.53 2.47
CA GLN A 51 2.01 2.12 3.31
C GLN A 51 2.62 2.61 4.62
N GLU A 52 1.89 3.48 5.33
CA GLU A 52 2.34 4.13 6.57
C GLU A 52 3.68 4.89 6.44
N VAL A 53 3.88 5.52 5.29
CA VAL A 53 5.02 6.40 5.07
C VAL A 53 4.76 7.74 5.77
N PRO A 54 5.62 8.21 6.69
CA PRO A 54 5.54 9.58 7.21
C PRO A 54 5.66 10.60 6.08
N VAL A 55 4.91 11.70 6.15
CA VAL A 55 4.85 12.67 5.04
C VAL A 55 6.23 13.27 4.72
N TRP A 56 7.07 13.49 5.76
CA TRP A 56 8.43 14.01 5.56
C TRP A 56 9.34 13.07 4.77
N ALA A 57 9.09 11.76 4.85
CA ALA A 57 9.93 10.76 4.19
C ALA A 57 9.61 10.61 2.69
N LEU A 58 8.51 11.19 2.20
CA LEU A 58 8.14 11.08 0.79
C LEU A 58 9.22 11.64 -0.16
N GLY A 59 9.91 12.71 0.26
CA GLY A 59 10.98 13.32 -0.53
C GLY A 59 12.30 12.54 -0.54
N GLU A 60 12.45 11.56 0.37
CA GLU A 60 13.67 10.77 0.53
C GLU A 60 13.59 9.40 -0.17
N LEU A 61 12.38 8.98 -0.57
CA LEU A 61 12.15 7.61 -1.07
C LEU A 61 12.93 7.29 -2.35
N ASP A 62 13.07 8.26 -3.24
CA ASP A 62 13.83 8.11 -4.50
C ASP A 62 15.28 7.77 -4.20
N ASP A 63 15.89 8.51 -3.28
CA ASP A 63 17.30 8.34 -2.88
C ASP A 63 17.50 7.05 -2.11
N TRP A 64 16.64 6.75 -1.14
CA TRP A 64 16.74 5.51 -0.36
C TRP A 64 16.49 4.26 -1.19
N GLY A 65 15.50 4.31 -2.08
CA GLY A 65 15.11 3.16 -2.91
C GLY A 65 15.92 3.04 -4.20
N GLY A 66 16.56 4.12 -4.65
CA GLY A 66 17.17 4.21 -5.98
C GLY A 66 16.15 3.99 -7.11
N MET A 67 14.88 4.32 -6.86
CA MET A 67 13.74 4.13 -7.76
C MET A 67 12.82 5.36 -7.68
N PRO A 68 12.33 5.90 -8.82
CA PRO A 68 11.36 6.99 -8.80
C PRO A 68 10.13 6.66 -7.97
N ALA A 69 9.73 7.57 -7.08
CA ALA A 69 8.61 7.40 -6.19
C ALA A 69 7.47 8.39 -6.49
N VAL A 70 6.24 7.92 -6.28
CA VAL A 70 5.02 8.74 -6.36
C VAL A 70 4.24 8.56 -5.06
N GLY A 71 4.02 9.66 -4.32
CA GLY A 71 3.36 9.66 -3.03
C GLY A 71 1.92 10.15 -3.06
N ALA A 72 1.08 9.67 -2.14
CA ALA A 72 -0.26 10.19 -1.88
C ALA A 72 -0.51 10.34 -0.39
N VAL A 73 -0.71 11.59 0.05
CA VAL A 73 -0.94 11.92 1.46
C VAL A 73 -2.36 11.58 1.87
N ALA A 74 -2.49 10.68 2.86
CA ALA A 74 -3.77 10.35 3.48
C ALA A 74 -4.14 11.36 4.58
N GLN A 75 -3.16 11.69 5.41
CA GLN A 75 -3.31 12.61 6.54
C GLN A 75 -2.10 13.53 6.62
N ARG A 76 -2.35 14.84 6.64
CA ARG A 76 -1.29 15.82 6.85
C ARG A 76 -0.84 15.83 8.32
N PRO A 77 0.41 16.21 8.61
CA PRO A 77 0.88 16.43 9.97
C PRO A 77 0.03 17.45 10.71
N HIS A 78 -0.22 17.20 11.99
CA HIS A 78 -0.97 18.13 12.84
C HIS A 78 -0.54 18.08 14.30
N LEU A 79 -0.72 19.20 15.02
CA LEU A 79 -0.50 19.36 16.45
C LEU A 79 -1.86 19.64 17.12
N GLY A 80 -2.50 18.60 17.65
CA GLY A 80 -3.87 18.71 18.12
C GLY A 80 -4.80 19.16 16.99
N PRO A 81 -5.55 20.27 17.14
CA PRO A 81 -6.45 20.77 16.08
C PRO A 81 -5.73 21.60 14.99
N PHE A 82 -4.45 21.93 15.18
CA PHE A 82 -3.73 22.82 14.27
C PHE A 82 -2.93 22.04 13.23
N PRO A 83 -2.91 22.50 11.95
CA PRO A 83 -2.03 21.95 10.95
C PRO A 83 -0.55 22.18 11.33
N SER A 84 0.31 21.25 10.95
CA SER A 84 1.76 21.30 11.18
C SER A 84 2.51 21.04 9.87
N THR A 85 3.83 21.25 9.88
CA THR A 85 4.70 20.91 8.76
C THR A 85 5.31 19.52 8.93
N ALA A 86 5.75 18.92 7.83
CA ALA A 86 6.40 17.62 7.85
C ALA A 86 7.72 17.68 8.65
N GLU A 87 8.49 18.76 8.48
CA GLU A 87 9.76 18.99 9.19
C GLU A 87 9.55 19.10 10.69
N LEU A 88 8.55 19.87 11.14
CA LEU A 88 8.23 19.98 12.56
C LEU A 88 7.80 18.62 13.13
N GLY A 89 6.98 17.86 12.38
CA GLY A 89 6.61 16.50 12.76
C GLY A 89 7.82 15.57 12.90
N ARG A 90 8.80 15.67 11.99
CA ARG A 90 10.06 14.93 12.07
C ARG A 90 10.84 15.27 13.34
N VAL A 91 11.06 16.56 13.62
CA VAL A 91 11.79 17.03 14.81
C VAL A 91 11.09 16.60 16.10
N LEU A 92 9.76 16.71 16.19
CA LEU A 92 9.01 16.33 17.39
C LEU A 92 9.04 14.82 17.67
N THR A 93 9.17 13.99 16.63
CA THR A 93 9.22 12.54 16.79
C THR A 93 10.64 11.98 16.87
N GLU A 94 11.67 12.79 16.60
CA GLU A 94 13.07 12.37 16.62
C GLU A 94 13.51 11.78 18.00
N PRO A 95 13.14 12.38 19.18
CA PRO A 95 13.51 11.81 20.46
C PRO A 95 12.85 10.46 20.76
N ASN A 96 11.64 10.25 20.24
CA ASN A 96 10.92 8.97 20.34
C ASN A 96 9.94 8.81 19.18
N HIS A 97 10.39 8.15 18.13
CA HIS A 97 9.61 7.93 16.92
C HIS A 97 8.32 7.10 17.15
N GLY A 98 8.30 6.29 18.21
CA GLY A 98 7.12 5.49 18.58
C GLY A 98 5.95 6.30 19.14
N LEU A 99 6.13 7.54 19.59
CA LEU A 99 5.10 8.37 20.18
C LEU A 99 4.37 9.21 19.11
N LEU A 100 3.02 9.14 19.11
CA LEU A 100 2.13 10.02 18.34
C LEU A 100 2.45 10.16 16.83
N ARG A 101 3.09 9.15 16.26
CA ARG A 101 3.62 9.13 14.88
C ARG A 101 2.66 9.66 13.83
N SER A 102 1.47 9.03 13.72
CA SER A 102 0.51 9.37 12.66
C SER A 102 -0.07 10.77 12.81
N ALA A 103 -0.11 11.33 14.04
CA ALA A 103 -0.55 12.69 14.27
C ALA A 103 0.52 13.69 13.83
N PHE A 104 1.74 13.57 14.38
CA PHE A 104 2.78 14.56 14.15
C PHE A 104 3.46 14.44 12.78
N THR A 105 3.68 13.24 12.30
CA THR A 105 4.36 13.03 11.01
C THR A 105 3.42 12.98 9.81
N GLY A 106 2.12 12.89 10.05
CA GLY A 106 1.15 12.57 9.00
C GLY A 106 1.31 11.15 8.48
N GLN A 107 0.55 10.81 7.46
CA GLN A 107 0.55 9.48 6.86
C GLN A 107 0.34 9.55 5.36
N ALA A 108 1.12 8.79 4.62
CA ALA A 108 1.04 8.67 3.17
C ALA A 108 1.21 7.21 2.72
N ASN A 109 0.82 6.95 1.48
CA ASN A 109 1.24 5.78 0.71
C ASN A 109 2.21 6.24 -0.37
N ALA A 110 3.08 5.33 -0.83
CA ALA A 110 3.98 5.58 -1.96
C ALA A 110 4.06 4.37 -2.89
N ILE A 111 4.30 4.62 -4.17
CA ILE A 111 4.64 3.60 -5.18
C ILE A 111 6.00 3.97 -5.75
N LEU A 112 6.98 3.07 -5.62
CA LEU A 112 8.26 3.17 -6.27
C LEU A 112 8.25 2.29 -7.52
N LEU A 113 8.86 2.78 -8.60
CA LEU A 113 8.82 2.16 -9.92
C LEU A 113 10.21 1.80 -10.40
N GLY A 114 10.38 0.57 -10.84
CA GLY A 114 11.62 0.08 -11.45
C GLY A 114 11.92 0.74 -12.78
N SER A 115 13.15 0.55 -13.24
CA SER A 115 13.62 1.08 -14.53
C SER A 115 12.74 0.62 -15.70
N GLY A 116 12.50 1.53 -16.64
CA GLY A 116 11.68 1.28 -17.83
C GLY A 116 10.17 1.47 -17.62
N LEU A 117 9.71 1.69 -16.40
CA LEU A 117 8.32 2.07 -16.12
C LEU A 117 8.19 3.60 -16.07
N GLN A 118 7.25 4.15 -16.86
CA GLN A 118 6.98 5.59 -16.93
C GLN A 118 5.57 5.88 -16.44
N VAL A 119 5.44 6.79 -15.49
CA VAL A 119 4.12 7.25 -15.01
C VAL A 119 3.45 8.06 -16.11
N ARG A 120 2.26 7.66 -16.53
CA ARG A 120 1.40 8.38 -17.48
C ARG A 120 0.28 9.13 -16.79
N GLU A 121 -0.21 8.58 -15.69
CA GLU A 121 -1.29 9.17 -14.91
C GLU A 121 -1.13 8.77 -13.45
N HIS A 122 -1.38 9.72 -12.54
CA HIS A 122 -1.42 9.46 -11.10
C HIS A 122 -2.66 10.11 -10.50
N ARG A 123 -3.44 9.32 -9.80
CA ARG A 123 -4.61 9.79 -9.03
C ARG A 123 -4.64 9.15 -7.65
N HIS A 124 -5.40 9.76 -6.76
CA HIS A 124 -5.69 9.17 -5.45
C HIS A 124 -7.11 9.50 -5.00
N VAL A 125 -7.63 8.68 -4.08
CA VAL A 125 -8.93 8.89 -3.45
C VAL A 125 -8.81 8.64 -1.95
N ILE A 126 -9.44 9.52 -1.15
CA ILE A 126 -9.61 9.26 0.28
C ILE A 126 -10.65 8.16 0.44
N LEU A 127 -10.28 7.05 1.10
CA LEU A 127 -11.15 5.88 1.24
C LEU A 127 -12.30 6.13 2.20
N ASN A 128 -12.08 6.97 3.21
CA ASN A 128 -13.03 7.23 4.28
C ASN A 128 -13.40 8.71 4.47
N PRO A 129 -13.86 9.42 3.40
CA PRO A 129 -14.32 10.80 3.55
C PRO A 129 -15.59 10.84 4.39
N PHE A 130 -15.90 12.00 4.99
CA PHE A 130 -16.99 12.15 5.94
C PHE A 130 -18.34 11.60 5.44
N ARG A 131 -18.73 11.94 4.20
CA ARG A 131 -20.02 11.47 3.62
C ARG A 131 -20.06 9.95 3.49
N PHE A 132 -18.98 9.34 3.05
CA PHE A 132 -18.85 7.88 2.93
C PHE A 132 -18.96 7.22 4.30
N ARG A 133 -18.16 7.68 5.29
CA ARG A 133 -18.21 7.16 6.66
C ARG A 133 -19.62 7.24 7.24
N ARG A 134 -20.31 8.38 7.09
CA ARG A 134 -21.66 8.57 7.60
C ARG A 134 -22.67 7.61 6.97
N ALA A 135 -22.57 7.38 5.66
CA ALA A 135 -23.43 6.45 4.93
C ALA A 135 -23.18 5.01 5.34
N GLN A 136 -21.90 4.59 5.35
CA GLN A 136 -21.51 3.22 5.71
C GLN A 136 -21.77 2.93 7.20
N ALA A 137 -21.51 3.89 8.09
CA ALA A 137 -21.78 3.70 9.52
C ALA A 137 -23.27 3.42 9.81
N ARG A 138 -24.18 4.02 9.04
CA ARG A 138 -25.63 3.70 9.12
C ARG A 138 -25.92 2.32 8.55
N ARG A 139 -25.39 2.00 7.35
CA ARG A 139 -25.62 0.72 6.67
C ARG A 139 -25.07 -0.47 7.46
N LEU A 140 -23.94 -0.28 8.13
CA LEU A 140 -23.25 -1.31 8.93
C LEU A 140 -23.72 -1.32 10.41
N GLU A 141 -24.63 -0.40 10.78
CA GLU A 141 -25.14 -0.24 12.14
C GLU A 141 -24.03 -0.09 13.19
N LEU A 142 -22.95 0.67 12.83
CA LEU A 142 -21.80 0.85 13.73
C LEU A 142 -22.19 1.60 15.00
N GLY A 143 -21.67 1.17 16.14
CA GLY A 143 -21.79 1.85 17.42
C GLY A 143 -21.04 3.19 17.46
N THR A 144 -21.24 3.96 18.51
CA THR A 144 -20.60 5.27 18.67
C THR A 144 -19.07 5.16 18.77
N VAL A 145 -18.59 4.14 19.45
CA VAL A 145 -17.13 3.91 19.65
C VAL A 145 -16.45 3.65 18.31
N GLU A 146 -17.00 2.76 17.49
CA GLU A 146 -16.48 2.43 16.16
C GLU A 146 -16.51 3.65 15.23
N ARG A 147 -17.58 4.43 15.25
CA ARG A 147 -17.71 5.67 14.47
C ARG A 147 -16.64 6.69 14.87
N LEU A 148 -16.40 6.88 16.15
CA LEU A 148 -15.38 7.78 16.68
C LEU A 148 -13.98 7.28 16.31
N ALA A 149 -13.67 6.00 16.48
CA ALA A 149 -12.40 5.42 16.09
C ALA A 149 -12.14 5.59 14.61
N TRP A 150 -13.13 5.29 13.75
CA TRP A 150 -13.03 5.49 12.30
C TRP A 150 -12.85 6.95 11.90
N SER A 151 -13.37 7.89 12.68
CA SER A 151 -13.25 9.32 12.39
C SER A 151 -11.85 9.88 12.61
N LYS A 152 -11.03 9.24 13.44
CA LYS A 152 -9.70 9.71 13.82
C LYS A 152 -8.63 9.40 12.78
N VAL A 153 -8.88 8.48 11.87
CA VAL A 153 -7.92 8.07 10.85
C VAL A 153 -8.34 8.51 9.46
N ARG A 154 -7.38 8.84 8.61
CA ARG A 154 -7.58 9.08 7.17
C ARG A 154 -6.85 8.00 6.39
N ARG A 155 -7.53 7.45 5.40
CA ARG A 155 -7.01 6.37 4.56
C ARG A 155 -7.09 6.77 3.10
N VAL A 156 -6.10 6.36 2.31
CA VAL A 156 -5.99 6.71 0.90
C VAL A 156 -5.76 5.45 0.07
N CYS A 157 -6.31 5.45 -1.13
CA CYS A 157 -5.85 4.62 -2.23
C CYS A 157 -5.28 5.53 -3.31
N GLN A 158 -4.06 5.26 -3.72
CA GLN A 158 -3.48 5.88 -4.92
C GLN A 158 -3.44 4.87 -6.05
N ALA A 159 -3.49 5.35 -7.27
CA ALA A 159 -3.30 4.54 -8.45
C ALA A 159 -2.45 5.28 -9.48
N VAL A 160 -1.54 4.55 -10.11
CA VAL A 160 -0.74 5.03 -11.22
C VAL A 160 -1.00 4.18 -12.45
N ARG A 161 -1.14 4.83 -13.60
CA ARG A 161 -1.03 4.16 -14.90
C ARG A 161 0.41 4.27 -15.34
N VAL A 162 1.09 3.15 -15.49
CA VAL A 162 2.48 3.07 -15.92
C VAL A 162 2.57 2.46 -17.30
N GLN A 163 3.50 2.95 -18.09
CA GLN A 163 3.81 2.41 -19.42
C GLN A 163 5.18 1.78 -19.43
N ARG A 164 5.31 0.63 -20.09
CA ARG A 164 6.57 -0.03 -20.41
C ARG A 164 6.53 -0.46 -21.87
N GLY A 165 7.34 0.19 -22.69
CA GLY A 165 7.25 0.03 -24.16
C GLY A 165 5.86 0.42 -24.66
N ASP A 166 5.17 -0.53 -25.31
CA ASP A 166 3.80 -0.40 -25.79
C ASP A 166 2.71 -0.87 -24.82
N LYS A 167 3.11 -1.49 -23.69
CA LYS A 167 2.19 -2.04 -22.69
C LYS A 167 1.92 -1.03 -21.58
N THR A 168 0.69 -1.03 -21.09
CA THR A 168 0.23 -0.20 -19.98
C THR A 168 -0.30 -1.08 -18.87
N ILE A 169 -0.02 -0.74 -17.62
CA ILE A 169 -0.51 -1.44 -16.42
C ILE A 169 -1.02 -0.38 -15.44
N VAL A 170 -2.15 -0.65 -14.79
CA VAL A 170 -2.64 0.18 -13.68
C VAL A 170 -2.23 -0.46 -12.35
N VAL A 171 -1.58 0.31 -11.50
CA VAL A 171 -1.15 -0.14 -10.17
C VAL A 171 -1.86 0.68 -9.12
N GLY A 172 -2.69 0.02 -8.30
CA GLY A 172 -3.31 0.59 -7.11
C GLY A 172 -2.54 0.21 -5.85
N ASN A 173 -2.38 1.18 -4.95
CA ASN A 173 -1.79 1.00 -3.63
C ASN A 173 -2.75 1.56 -2.58
N LEU A 174 -3.30 0.72 -1.72
CA LEU A 174 -4.23 1.12 -0.68
C LEU A 174 -3.73 0.75 0.71
N HIS A 175 -4.19 1.53 1.69
CA HIS A 175 -4.15 1.17 3.10
C HIS A 175 -5.54 1.40 3.67
N ALA A 176 -6.24 0.34 4.04
CA ALA A 176 -7.57 0.41 4.63
C ALA A 176 -7.50 0.59 6.16
N THR A 177 -8.61 0.95 6.80
CA THR A 177 -8.65 1.22 8.24
C THR A 177 -8.56 -0.09 9.04
N GLY A 178 -7.59 -0.18 9.96
CA GLY A 178 -7.48 -1.29 10.91
C GLY A 178 -8.47 -1.13 12.07
N LEU A 179 -9.69 -1.64 11.96
CA LEU A 179 -10.69 -1.71 13.02
C LEU A 179 -11.07 -3.16 13.32
N ALA A 180 -11.57 -3.41 14.54
CA ALA A 180 -12.05 -4.72 14.95
C ALA A 180 -13.23 -5.17 14.08
N ASP A 181 -14.15 -4.25 13.74
CA ASP A 181 -15.21 -4.53 12.78
C ASP A 181 -14.66 -4.55 11.34
N ARG A 182 -14.40 -5.75 10.85
CA ARG A 182 -13.81 -5.99 9.52
C ARG A 182 -14.69 -5.55 8.35
N ARG A 183 -15.97 -5.25 8.57
CA ARG A 183 -16.87 -4.70 7.55
C ARG A 183 -16.48 -3.27 7.14
N VAL A 184 -15.78 -2.54 8.01
CA VAL A 184 -15.28 -1.19 7.71
C VAL A 184 -14.17 -1.21 6.67
N PRO A 185 -13.01 -1.90 6.90
CA PRO A 185 -11.98 -2.01 5.87
C PRO A 185 -12.48 -2.73 4.60
N ASP A 186 -13.44 -3.65 4.72
CA ASP A 186 -14.06 -4.32 3.57
C ASP A 186 -14.81 -3.33 2.66
N ALA A 187 -15.54 -2.36 3.24
CA ALA A 187 -16.19 -1.30 2.47
C ALA A 187 -15.19 -0.32 1.84
N GLU A 188 -14.07 -0.03 2.52
CA GLU A 188 -12.98 0.78 1.97
C GLU A 188 -12.25 0.06 0.84
N LEU A 189 -12.06 -1.27 0.93
CA LEU A 189 -11.50 -2.09 -0.14
C LEU A 189 -12.36 -2.04 -1.40
N LEU A 190 -13.69 -2.18 -1.28
CA LEU A 190 -14.59 -2.05 -2.43
C LEU A 190 -14.45 -0.67 -3.08
N ARG A 191 -14.37 0.38 -2.28
CA ARG A 191 -14.17 1.74 -2.79
C ARG A 191 -12.84 1.90 -3.52
N ALA A 192 -11.76 1.31 -3.00
CA ALA A 192 -10.46 1.30 -3.63
C ALA A 192 -10.49 0.53 -4.96
N ALA A 193 -11.10 -0.65 -4.99
CA ALA A 193 -11.21 -1.47 -6.19
C ALA A 193 -11.97 -0.74 -7.30
N VAL A 194 -13.12 -0.14 -7.00
CA VAL A 194 -13.89 0.68 -7.96
C VAL A 194 -13.07 1.86 -8.49
N PHE A 195 -12.31 2.53 -7.63
CA PHE A 195 -11.46 3.65 -8.03
C PHE A 195 -10.33 3.21 -8.97
N VAL A 196 -9.63 2.13 -8.65
CA VAL A 196 -8.50 1.62 -9.45
C VAL A 196 -9.01 1.05 -10.79
N ASP A 197 -10.13 0.33 -10.76
CA ASP A 197 -10.80 -0.17 -11.96
C ASP A 197 -11.20 0.97 -12.91
N GLY A 198 -11.75 2.05 -12.36
CA GLY A 198 -12.13 3.25 -13.12
C GLY A 198 -10.96 3.99 -13.78
N MET A 199 -9.71 3.69 -13.42
CA MET A 199 -8.51 4.18 -14.12
C MET A 199 -8.07 3.29 -15.26
N ALA A 200 -8.43 2.00 -15.24
CA ALA A 200 -8.04 1.06 -16.29
C ALA A 200 -8.93 1.23 -17.52
N LYS A 201 -8.32 1.20 -18.68
CA LYS A 201 -9.05 1.05 -19.97
C LYS A 201 -9.40 -0.42 -20.19
N PRO A 202 -10.38 -0.71 -21.05
CA PRO A 202 -10.71 -2.09 -21.40
C PRO A 202 -9.46 -2.87 -21.85
N GLY A 203 -9.23 -4.03 -21.22
CA GLY A 203 -8.08 -4.89 -21.52
C GLY A 203 -6.76 -4.51 -20.86
N GLU A 204 -6.65 -3.35 -20.17
CA GLU A 204 -5.45 -3.03 -19.42
C GLU A 204 -5.33 -3.90 -18.14
N PRO A 205 -4.16 -4.49 -17.90
CA PRO A 205 -3.88 -5.19 -16.66
C PRO A 205 -3.97 -4.29 -15.43
N VAL A 206 -4.39 -4.87 -14.30
CA VAL A 206 -4.52 -4.14 -13.04
C VAL A 206 -3.85 -4.92 -11.90
N LEU A 207 -3.04 -4.23 -11.14
CA LEU A 207 -2.48 -4.66 -9.86
C LEU A 207 -3.17 -3.86 -8.75
N LEU A 208 -3.70 -4.54 -7.72
CA LEU A 208 -4.24 -3.89 -6.53
C LEU A 208 -3.47 -4.42 -5.31
N CYS A 209 -2.64 -3.56 -4.74
CA CYS A 209 -1.67 -3.89 -3.71
C CYS A 209 -1.95 -3.13 -2.43
N GLY A 210 -1.45 -3.62 -1.30
CA GLY A 210 -1.42 -2.87 -0.05
C GLY A 210 -1.86 -3.64 1.17
N ASP A 211 -2.01 -2.90 2.26
CA ASP A 211 -2.62 -3.36 3.51
C ASP A 211 -4.14 -3.17 3.43
N PHE A 212 -4.84 -4.26 3.21
CA PHE A 212 -6.31 -4.25 3.07
C PHE A 212 -7.02 -4.30 4.42
N ASN A 213 -6.29 -4.62 5.49
CA ASN A 213 -6.83 -4.84 6.85
C ASN A 213 -7.97 -5.87 6.93
N VAL A 214 -8.10 -6.71 5.89
CA VAL A 214 -9.02 -7.86 5.81
C VAL A 214 -8.29 -9.06 5.26
N SER A 215 -8.63 -10.25 5.76
CA SER A 215 -8.12 -11.52 5.25
C SER A 215 -9.04 -12.11 4.18
N ALA A 216 -8.53 -13.04 3.39
CA ALA A 216 -9.31 -13.77 2.39
C ALA A 216 -10.52 -14.49 2.98
N HIS A 217 -10.43 -14.94 4.23
CA HIS A 217 -11.51 -15.65 4.91
C HIS A 217 -12.61 -14.72 5.47
N SER A 218 -12.29 -13.47 5.77
CA SER A 218 -13.21 -12.54 6.43
C SER A 218 -13.85 -11.50 5.52
N SER A 219 -13.32 -11.33 4.30
CA SER A 219 -13.74 -10.28 3.38
C SER A 219 -14.70 -10.79 2.31
N ARG A 220 -15.92 -10.24 2.30
CA ARG A 220 -16.87 -10.47 1.23
C ARG A 220 -16.46 -9.76 -0.06
N THR A 221 -15.87 -8.58 0.07
CA THR A 221 -15.37 -7.82 -1.07
C THR A 221 -14.21 -8.56 -1.75
N LEU A 222 -13.25 -9.07 -0.98
CA LEU A 222 -12.13 -9.82 -1.54
C LEU A 222 -12.60 -11.08 -2.28
N ALA A 223 -13.56 -11.82 -1.69
CA ALA A 223 -14.21 -12.93 -2.35
C ALA A 223 -15.00 -12.53 -3.61
N GLY A 224 -15.59 -11.32 -3.63
CA GLY A 224 -16.26 -10.75 -4.81
C GLY A 224 -15.28 -10.38 -5.93
N LEU A 225 -14.15 -9.77 -5.56
CA LEU A 225 -13.10 -9.37 -6.52
C LEU A 225 -12.47 -10.55 -7.27
N THR A 226 -12.48 -11.74 -6.67
CA THR A 226 -11.96 -12.96 -7.32
C THR A 226 -12.96 -13.66 -8.23
N ARG A 227 -14.21 -13.16 -8.35
CA ARG A 227 -15.20 -13.68 -9.29
C ARG A 227 -14.93 -13.18 -10.72
N ALA A 228 -15.55 -13.86 -11.71
CA ALA A 228 -15.35 -13.58 -13.12
C ALA A 228 -15.64 -12.12 -13.52
N GLU A 229 -16.62 -11.48 -12.88
CA GLU A 229 -17.01 -10.08 -13.18
C GLU A 229 -15.86 -9.08 -12.89
N TRP A 230 -15.07 -9.33 -11.87
CA TRP A 230 -13.91 -8.51 -11.52
C TRP A 230 -12.59 -9.11 -12.03
N GLY A 231 -12.48 -10.43 -12.07
CA GLY A 231 -11.38 -11.18 -12.66
C GLY A 231 -10.05 -11.05 -11.92
N PHE A 232 -10.03 -10.59 -10.67
CA PHE A 232 -8.79 -10.55 -9.88
C PHE A 232 -8.43 -11.94 -9.35
N GLY A 233 -7.13 -12.23 -9.29
CA GLY A 233 -6.58 -13.42 -8.64
C GLY A 233 -5.54 -13.07 -7.60
N GLY A 234 -5.25 -14.04 -6.70
CA GLY A 234 -4.04 -14.01 -5.90
C GLY A 234 -4.08 -13.29 -4.57
N SER A 235 -5.20 -13.35 -3.86
CA SER A 235 -5.21 -12.97 -2.44
C SER A 235 -4.20 -13.81 -1.65
N THR A 236 -3.51 -13.18 -0.70
CA THR A 236 -2.61 -13.86 0.25
C THR A 236 -3.46 -14.78 1.14
N PRO A 237 -3.17 -16.08 1.21
CA PRO A 237 -4.01 -17.03 1.96
C PRO A 237 -4.12 -16.68 3.44
N THR A 238 -3.01 -16.24 4.03
CA THR A 238 -2.92 -15.84 5.44
C THR A 238 -2.35 -14.44 5.55
N GLY A 239 -3.12 -13.51 6.09
CA GLY A 239 -2.68 -12.14 6.26
C GLY A 239 -3.68 -11.12 5.74
N ILE A 240 -3.31 -9.86 5.83
CA ILE A 240 -4.11 -8.70 5.48
C ILE A 240 -3.45 -7.83 4.40
N ASP A 241 -2.18 -8.15 4.07
CA ASP A 241 -1.43 -7.54 2.98
C ASP A 241 -1.60 -8.38 1.72
N HIS A 242 -2.03 -7.78 0.63
CA HIS A 242 -2.37 -8.48 -0.60
C HIS A 242 -1.79 -7.83 -1.85
N ILE A 243 -1.58 -8.66 -2.88
CA ILE A 243 -1.32 -8.25 -4.27
C ILE A 243 -2.31 -9.00 -5.15
N LEU A 244 -3.40 -8.35 -5.52
CA LEU A 244 -4.36 -8.89 -6.47
C LEU A 244 -3.96 -8.52 -7.89
N VAL A 245 -4.15 -9.46 -8.81
CA VAL A 245 -3.73 -9.32 -10.20
C VAL A 245 -4.90 -9.63 -11.13
N ARG A 246 -5.11 -8.78 -12.12
CA ARG A 246 -6.06 -9.00 -13.21
C ARG A 246 -5.38 -8.75 -14.54
N GLY A 247 -5.62 -9.62 -15.52
CA GLY A 247 -5.12 -9.49 -16.89
C GLY A 247 -3.65 -9.84 -17.09
N LEU A 248 -2.99 -10.41 -16.07
CA LEU A 248 -1.63 -10.97 -16.12
C LEU A 248 -1.61 -12.33 -15.44
N GLU A 249 -0.67 -13.18 -15.82
CA GLU A 249 -0.32 -14.35 -15.04
C GLU A 249 0.48 -13.93 -13.82
N ALA A 250 0.34 -14.65 -12.71
CA ALA A 250 1.02 -14.30 -11.47
C ALA A 250 1.42 -15.55 -10.67
N SER A 251 2.63 -15.52 -10.10
CA SER A 251 3.07 -16.53 -9.15
C SER A 251 2.18 -16.53 -7.89
N PRO A 252 2.17 -17.58 -7.07
CA PRO A 252 1.62 -17.51 -5.72
C PRO A 252 2.26 -16.36 -4.92
N PRO A 253 1.50 -15.66 -4.04
CA PRO A 253 2.08 -14.62 -3.19
C PRO A 253 3.08 -15.23 -2.21
N LEU A 254 4.24 -14.59 -2.09
CA LEU A 254 5.28 -14.96 -1.14
C LEU A 254 5.36 -13.91 -0.04
N ARG A 255 5.20 -14.32 1.20
CA ARG A 255 5.43 -13.48 2.37
C ARG A 255 6.87 -13.66 2.86
N TRP A 256 7.56 -12.54 3.13
CA TRP A 256 8.93 -12.62 3.61
C TRP A 256 9.02 -13.26 5.00
N PRO A 257 10.01 -14.14 5.20
CA PRO A 257 10.27 -14.71 6.52
C PRO A 257 10.83 -13.65 7.48
N VAL A 258 10.79 -13.95 8.77
CA VAL A 258 11.27 -13.05 9.84
C VAL A 258 12.75 -12.71 9.66
N GLU A 259 13.56 -13.69 9.31
CA GLU A 259 15.01 -13.58 9.19
C GLU A 259 15.43 -12.53 8.16
N ARG A 260 14.68 -12.41 7.06
CA ARG A 260 14.92 -11.42 6.00
C ARG A 260 14.66 -9.97 6.46
N ARG A 261 13.93 -9.79 7.56
CA ARG A 261 13.51 -8.49 8.11
C ARG A 261 14.22 -8.13 9.42
N LEU A 262 15.20 -8.95 9.86
CA LEU A 262 16.01 -8.64 11.04
C LEU A 262 17.09 -7.62 10.69
N HIS A 263 17.15 -6.55 11.47
CA HIS A 263 18.18 -5.51 11.39
C HIS A 263 18.61 -5.12 12.79
N GLU A 264 19.89 -5.25 13.11
CA GLU A 264 20.44 -4.95 14.45
C GLU A 264 19.65 -5.62 15.60
N GLY A 265 19.23 -6.88 15.42
CA GLY A 265 18.45 -7.64 16.41
C GLY A 265 16.99 -7.18 16.57
N ARG A 266 16.50 -6.34 15.69
CA ARG A 266 15.12 -5.84 15.65
C ARG A 266 14.40 -6.33 14.41
N LEU A 267 13.13 -6.66 14.55
CA LEU A 267 12.26 -6.97 13.42
C LEU A 267 11.73 -5.66 12.83
N LEU A 268 12.05 -5.40 11.57
CA LEU A 268 11.56 -4.23 10.83
C LEU A 268 10.08 -4.40 10.52
N SER A 269 9.26 -3.45 10.96
CA SER A 269 7.79 -3.43 10.86
C SER A 269 7.10 -4.62 11.58
N ASP A 270 5.85 -4.45 11.93
CA ASP A 270 4.93 -5.51 12.38
C ASP A 270 4.27 -6.24 11.20
N HIS A 271 4.36 -5.68 9.99
CA HIS A 271 3.96 -6.31 8.74
C HIS A 271 5.15 -6.97 8.04
N ALA A 272 4.90 -8.10 7.36
CA ALA A 272 5.86 -8.71 6.46
C ALA A 272 5.58 -8.27 5.02
N PRO A 273 6.61 -7.91 4.23
CA PRO A 273 6.43 -7.72 2.80
C PRO A 273 5.78 -8.92 2.15
N VAL A 274 4.89 -8.65 1.20
CA VAL A 274 4.34 -9.65 0.28
C VAL A 274 4.85 -9.33 -1.12
N GLU A 275 5.25 -10.35 -1.86
CA GLU A 275 5.75 -10.20 -3.22
C GLU A 275 5.17 -11.25 -4.16
N ARG A 276 5.16 -10.93 -5.46
CA ARG A 276 4.75 -11.81 -6.56
C ARG A 276 5.52 -11.46 -7.83
N GLU A 277 5.76 -12.46 -8.66
CA GLU A 277 6.14 -12.24 -10.06
C GLU A 277 4.86 -12.20 -10.92
N VAL A 278 4.80 -11.28 -11.88
CA VAL A 278 3.73 -11.16 -12.87
C VAL A 278 4.32 -11.09 -14.29
N THR A 279 3.59 -11.62 -15.28
CA THR A 279 4.02 -11.73 -16.70
C THR A 279 2.92 -11.34 -17.66
#